data_008e099850217cccbccea6b4ba8d9d3c
#
_entry.id   008e099850217cccbccea6b4ba8d9d3c
#
_cell.length_a   1.000
_cell.length_b   1.000
_cell.length_c   1.000
_cell.angle_alpha   90.00
_cell.angle_beta   90.00
_cell.angle_gamma   90.00
#
_symmetry.space_group_name_H-M   'P 1'
#
loop_
_entity.id
_entity.type
_entity.pdbx_description
1 polymer ?
#
loop_
_entity_poly.entity_id
_entity_poly.type
_entity_poly.pdbx_seq_one_letter_code
_entity_poly.pdbx_strand_id
1 'polypeptide(L)'
;MYIKNCLYRGCLAHIRSWYYDTEDELDAKIDELNGKKKTALSKFFDFVRTGTARPNAKSEQDTEIDGAKYKVRYEYYPKKVSENSRLFCKKMVQANKMYRKEDILKMDSQVVNAGWGLNGADTYSIWLYKGGGGCHHKWRRKTFKFTGVGKGDTKSPLAPTISTNKGEKEGYRVRNPKEVAMRPKDMPNQGFVNK
;
A
#
# COMPACT_ATOMS: atom_id res chain seq x y z
N MET A 1 28.04 13.16 -25.59
CA MET A 1 27.28 14.35 -25.99
C MET A 1 26.02 13.93 -26.76
N TYR A 2 25.13 13.10 -26.18
CA TYR A 2 23.91 12.61 -26.86
C TYR A 2 22.77 12.28 -25.87
N ILE A 3 22.49 13.14 -24.90
CA ILE A 3 21.36 12.94 -23.97
C ILE A 3 20.33 14.10 -24.01
N LYS A 4 20.54 15.12 -24.86
CA LYS A 4 19.68 16.31 -24.87
C LYS A 4 18.41 16.24 -25.71
N ASN A 5 18.15 15.20 -26.47
CA ASN A 5 16.99 15.16 -27.40
C ASN A 5 16.02 14.00 -27.23
N CYS A 6 16.01 13.29 -26.10
CA CYS A 6 15.02 12.25 -25.84
C CYS A 6 13.96 12.69 -24.82
N LEU A 7 13.43 13.90 -25.01
CA LEU A 7 12.33 14.45 -24.19
C LEU A 7 10.92 14.05 -24.73
N TYR A 8 10.83 13.01 -25.57
CA TYR A 8 9.54 12.50 -26.00
C TYR A 8 9.03 11.45 -25.02
N ARG A 9 7.76 11.56 -24.65
CA ARG A 9 7.01 10.67 -23.75
C ARG A 9 7.23 9.15 -23.97
N GLY A 10 7.64 8.74 -25.18
CA GLY A 10 7.95 7.35 -25.52
C GLY A 10 9.25 6.79 -24.91
N CYS A 11 10.30 7.60 -24.69
CA CYS A 11 11.56 7.12 -24.10
C CYS A 11 11.43 6.89 -22.60
N LEU A 12 10.63 7.71 -21.90
CA LEU A 12 10.36 7.53 -20.47
C LEU A 12 9.60 6.22 -20.20
N ALA A 13 8.70 5.82 -21.10
CA ALA A 13 7.97 4.56 -20.97
C ALA A 13 8.89 3.32 -21.08
N HIS A 14 9.97 3.43 -21.86
CA HIS A 14 10.93 2.32 -22.02
C HIS A 14 11.88 2.18 -20.83
N ILE A 15 12.32 3.29 -20.23
CA ILE A 15 13.13 3.31 -19.01
C ILE A 15 12.31 2.78 -17.82
N ARG A 16 11.00 3.05 -17.76
CA ARG A 16 10.07 2.53 -16.74
C ARG A 16 10.04 1.01 -16.66
N SER A 17 10.34 0.31 -17.74
CA SER A 17 10.25 -1.16 -17.82
C SER A 17 11.45 -1.91 -17.23
N TRP A 18 12.62 -1.29 -17.10
CA TRP A 18 13.86 -2.00 -16.84
C TRP A 18 14.49 -1.76 -15.47
N TYR A 19 14.22 -0.62 -14.82
CA TYR A 19 14.97 -0.22 -13.62
C TYR A 19 14.10 0.07 -12.39
N TYR A 20 12.81 0.41 -12.54
CA TYR A 20 11.98 0.83 -11.42
C TYR A 20 10.68 0.03 -11.35
N ASP A 21 10.43 -0.57 -10.19
CA ASP A 21 9.23 -1.38 -9.94
C ASP A 21 7.96 -0.53 -9.78
N THR A 22 8.10 0.78 -9.53
CA THR A 22 6.97 1.70 -9.28
C THR A 22 7.19 3.08 -9.87
N GLU A 23 6.09 3.79 -10.17
CA GLU A 23 6.14 5.22 -10.55
C GLU A 23 6.74 6.08 -9.43
N ASP A 24 6.44 5.72 -8.17
CA ASP A 24 6.97 6.44 -7.00
C ASP A 24 8.51 6.35 -6.90
N GLU A 25 9.10 5.21 -7.27
CA GLU A 25 10.56 5.03 -7.31
C GLU A 25 11.20 5.82 -8.46
N LEU A 26 10.53 5.85 -9.61
CA LEU A 26 10.96 6.64 -10.75
C LEU A 26 10.88 8.15 -10.45
N ASP A 27 9.78 8.60 -9.87
CA ASP A 27 9.58 10.01 -9.51
C ASP A 27 10.59 10.45 -8.44
N ALA A 28 10.89 9.59 -7.45
CA ALA A 28 11.94 9.85 -6.46
C ALA A 28 13.33 9.99 -7.12
N LYS A 29 13.62 9.15 -8.12
CA LYS A 29 14.90 9.20 -8.84
C LYS A 29 14.99 10.41 -9.77
N ILE A 30 13.90 10.78 -10.43
CA ILE A 30 13.81 11.99 -11.24
C ILE A 30 14.04 13.23 -10.37
N ASP A 31 13.44 13.29 -9.18
CA ASP A 31 13.62 14.41 -8.24
C ASP A 31 15.07 14.46 -7.71
N GLU A 32 15.70 13.31 -7.46
CA GLU A 32 17.12 13.22 -7.11
C GLU A 32 18.02 13.75 -8.24
N LEU A 33 17.77 13.29 -9.48
CA LEU A 33 18.55 13.70 -10.67
C LEU A 33 18.36 15.18 -11.02
N ASN A 34 17.20 15.75 -10.74
CA ASN A 34 16.93 17.17 -10.93
C ASN A 34 17.53 18.08 -9.85
N GLY A 35 18.26 17.49 -8.89
CA GLY A 35 18.94 18.23 -7.83
C GLY A 35 17.99 18.96 -6.88
N LYS A 36 16.73 18.55 -6.81
CA LYS A 36 15.78 19.09 -5.84
C LYS A 36 16.21 18.71 -4.43
N LYS A 37 16.85 19.65 -3.74
CA LYS A 37 17.16 19.49 -2.31
C LYS A 37 15.85 19.34 -1.55
N LYS A 38 15.64 18.20 -0.91
CA LYS A 38 14.50 18.00 -0.02
C LYS A 38 14.52 19.08 1.06
N THR A 39 13.49 19.88 1.14
CA THR A 39 13.32 20.88 2.20
C THR A 39 13.22 20.17 3.57
N ALA A 40 13.51 20.89 4.65
CA ALA A 40 13.34 20.35 6.02
C ALA A 40 11.91 19.82 6.23
N LEU A 41 10.91 20.49 5.64
CA LEU A 41 9.51 20.06 5.64
C LEU A 41 9.31 18.75 4.87
N SER A 42 9.92 18.60 3.70
CA SER A 42 9.87 17.37 2.90
C SER A 42 10.52 16.21 3.64
N LYS A 43 11.67 16.44 4.31
CA LYS A 43 12.33 15.43 5.15
C LYS A 43 11.47 15.04 6.36
N PHE A 44 10.80 16.00 6.98
CA PHE A 44 9.85 15.73 8.06
C PHE A 44 8.64 14.94 7.55
N PHE A 45 8.17 15.21 6.34
CA PHE A 45 7.08 14.46 5.72
C PHE A 45 7.51 13.07 5.23
N ASP A 46 8.77 12.88 4.84
CA ASP A 46 9.35 11.57 4.54
C ASP A 46 9.47 10.69 5.80
N PHE A 47 9.62 11.29 6.97
CA PHE A 47 9.73 10.59 8.26
C PHE A 47 8.46 9.80 8.62
N VAL A 48 7.30 10.27 8.18
CA VAL A 48 6.03 9.55 8.38
C VAL A 48 5.61 8.91 7.06
N ARG A 49 6.31 7.88 6.64
CA ARG A 49 6.05 7.19 5.38
C ARG A 49 4.80 6.31 5.48
N THR A 50 4.03 6.31 4.40
CA THR A 50 2.95 5.33 4.18
C THR A 50 3.50 4.01 3.62
N GLY A 51 4.81 3.83 3.57
CA GLY A 51 5.46 2.74 2.89
C GLY A 51 5.39 2.85 1.35
N THR A 52 6.14 2.01 0.68
CA THR A 52 6.12 1.92 -0.79
C THR A 52 4.99 1.01 -1.24
N ALA A 53 4.03 1.55 -2.00
CA ALA A 53 2.90 0.79 -2.55
C ALA A 53 3.23 0.32 -3.97
N ARG A 54 3.21 -0.99 -4.21
CA ARG A 54 3.43 -1.60 -5.53
C ARG A 54 2.23 -2.43 -5.97
N PRO A 55 1.05 -1.83 -6.17
CA PRO A 55 -0.19 -2.58 -6.37
C PRO A 55 -0.21 -3.42 -7.64
N ASN A 56 0.55 -3.07 -8.67
CA ASN A 56 0.61 -3.83 -9.92
C ASN A 56 1.66 -4.94 -9.92
N ALA A 57 2.62 -4.92 -8.98
CA ALA A 57 3.60 -5.99 -8.85
C ALA A 57 2.93 -7.31 -8.41
N LYS A 58 3.59 -8.44 -8.67
CA LYS A 58 3.13 -9.78 -8.27
C LYS A 58 3.03 -9.86 -6.75
N SER A 59 1.99 -10.52 -6.25
CA SER A 59 1.78 -10.85 -4.85
C SER A 59 1.61 -12.36 -4.69
N GLU A 60 2.02 -12.91 -3.56
CA GLU A 60 1.77 -14.31 -3.20
C GLU A 60 0.26 -14.63 -3.13
N GLN A 61 -0.57 -13.60 -2.93
CA GLN A 61 -2.03 -13.73 -2.88
C GLN A 61 -2.67 -13.63 -4.27
N ASP A 62 -1.90 -13.36 -5.32
CA ASP A 62 -2.43 -13.35 -6.68
C ASP A 62 -2.56 -14.78 -7.20
N THR A 63 -3.66 -15.07 -7.89
CA THR A 63 -3.99 -16.40 -8.42
C THR A 63 -4.47 -16.28 -9.86
N GLU A 64 -4.20 -17.29 -10.67
CA GLU A 64 -4.73 -17.41 -12.02
C GLU A 64 -5.57 -18.69 -12.11
N ILE A 65 -6.81 -18.55 -12.56
CA ILE A 65 -7.79 -19.65 -12.66
C ILE A 65 -8.52 -19.46 -13.99
N ASP A 66 -8.54 -20.46 -14.85
CA ASP A 66 -9.25 -20.48 -16.13
C ASP A 66 -8.96 -19.22 -16.99
N GLY A 67 -7.70 -18.81 -17.05
CA GLY A 67 -7.26 -17.64 -17.82
C GLY A 67 -7.66 -16.28 -17.21
N ALA A 68 -8.31 -16.27 -16.06
CA ALA A 68 -8.60 -15.07 -15.28
C ALA A 68 -7.55 -14.86 -14.17
N LYS A 69 -7.02 -13.64 -14.09
CA LYS A 69 -6.05 -13.24 -13.04
C LYS A 69 -6.77 -12.54 -11.90
N TYR A 70 -6.65 -13.10 -10.71
CA TYR A 70 -7.18 -12.53 -9.48
C TYR A 70 -6.05 -11.86 -8.72
N LYS A 71 -6.16 -10.54 -8.49
CA LYS A 71 -5.20 -9.76 -7.72
C LYS A 71 -5.83 -9.28 -6.42
N VAL A 72 -5.18 -9.55 -5.29
CA VAL A 72 -5.63 -9.14 -3.96
C VAL A 72 -4.85 -7.93 -3.52
N ARG A 73 -5.57 -6.86 -3.20
CA ARG A 73 -4.97 -5.61 -2.72
C ARG A 73 -5.73 -5.09 -1.51
N TYR A 74 -5.09 -4.21 -0.77
CA TYR A 74 -5.60 -3.64 0.46
C TYR A 74 -5.58 -2.13 0.40
N GLU A 75 -6.63 -1.50 0.92
CA GLU A 75 -6.66 -0.07 1.12
C GLU A 75 -6.87 0.25 2.61
N TYR A 76 -6.33 1.38 3.04
CA TYR A 76 -6.53 1.88 4.40
C TYR A 76 -7.92 2.49 4.52
N TYR A 77 -8.77 1.94 5.38
CA TYR A 77 -10.21 2.27 5.44
C TYR A 77 -10.69 2.40 6.90
N PRO A 78 -11.64 3.31 7.22
CA PRO A 78 -12.35 4.24 6.34
C PRO A 78 -11.48 5.42 5.88
N LYS A 79 -11.91 6.09 4.82
CA LYS A 79 -11.28 7.31 4.28
C LYS A 79 -11.65 8.57 5.09
N LYS A 80 -11.83 8.41 6.39
CA LYS A 80 -12.18 9.48 7.32
C LYS A 80 -11.11 9.62 8.39
N VAL A 81 -10.76 10.83 8.72
CA VAL A 81 -9.87 11.19 9.82
C VAL A 81 -10.54 12.28 10.65
N SER A 82 -10.22 12.33 11.93
CA SER A 82 -10.58 13.41 12.85
C SER A 82 -9.36 14.27 13.17
N GLU A 83 -9.55 15.39 13.83
CA GLU A 83 -8.45 16.22 14.31
C GLU A 83 -7.47 15.44 15.20
N ASN A 84 -8.01 14.56 16.04
CA ASN A 84 -7.24 13.71 16.96
C ASN A 84 -6.65 12.46 16.29
N SER A 85 -6.85 12.29 14.97
CA SER A 85 -6.24 11.16 14.26
C SER A 85 -4.73 11.32 14.22
N ARG A 86 -4.01 10.21 14.47
CA ARG A 86 -2.55 10.16 14.37
C ARG A 86 -2.07 10.59 13.00
N LEU A 87 -0.90 11.21 12.95
CA LEU A 87 -0.31 11.68 11.70
C LEU A 87 -0.18 10.54 10.67
N PHE A 88 0.24 9.35 11.11
CA PHE A 88 0.26 8.15 10.27
C PHE A 88 -1.10 7.88 9.62
N CYS A 89 -2.19 7.85 10.41
CA CYS A 89 -3.53 7.60 9.88
C CYS A 89 -3.97 8.68 8.87
N LYS A 90 -3.70 9.96 9.18
CA LYS A 90 -3.99 11.08 8.27
C LYS A 90 -3.27 10.89 6.94
N LYS A 91 -1.98 10.55 6.98
CA LYS A 91 -1.16 10.31 5.79
C LYS A 91 -1.61 9.10 4.99
N MET A 92 -1.91 7.98 5.63
CA MET A 92 -2.41 6.78 4.95
C MET A 92 -3.72 7.04 4.20
N VAL A 93 -4.63 7.81 4.81
CA VAL A 93 -5.90 8.19 4.18
C VAL A 93 -5.66 9.17 3.03
N GLN A 94 -4.79 10.18 3.22
CA GLN A 94 -4.45 11.16 2.19
C GLN A 94 -3.75 10.52 0.99
N ALA A 95 -2.81 9.61 1.23
CA ALA A 95 -2.08 8.91 0.18
C ALA A 95 -3.00 8.07 -0.72
N ASN A 96 -4.12 7.60 -0.18
CA ASN A 96 -5.16 6.86 -0.92
C ASN A 96 -4.61 5.70 -1.78
N LYS A 97 -3.56 5.03 -1.30
CA LYS A 97 -2.86 3.98 -2.05
C LYS A 97 -3.49 2.61 -1.86
N MET A 98 -3.28 1.75 -2.86
CA MET A 98 -3.53 0.32 -2.80
C MET A 98 -2.22 -0.42 -2.52
N TYR A 99 -2.25 -1.38 -1.62
CA TYR A 99 -1.08 -2.12 -1.15
C TYR A 99 -1.23 -3.61 -1.41
N ARG A 100 -0.15 -4.31 -1.72
CA ARG A 100 -0.06 -5.75 -1.55
C ARG A 100 0.15 -6.06 -0.07
N LYS A 101 -0.09 -7.32 0.34
CA LYS A 101 0.25 -7.78 1.69
C LYS A 101 1.73 -7.55 2.00
N GLU A 102 2.60 -7.88 1.07
CA GLU A 102 4.05 -7.74 1.19
C GLU A 102 4.50 -6.28 1.41
N ASP A 103 3.81 -5.34 0.76
CA ASP A 103 4.08 -3.91 0.92
C ASP A 103 3.74 -3.44 2.35
N ILE A 104 2.65 -3.98 2.92
CA ILE A 104 2.24 -3.67 4.30
C ILE A 104 3.19 -4.32 5.31
N LEU A 105 3.56 -5.60 5.10
CA LEU A 105 4.49 -6.30 5.98
C LEU A 105 5.87 -5.63 6.03
N LYS A 106 6.30 -5.00 4.93
CA LYS A 106 7.54 -4.20 4.94
C LYS A 106 7.48 -2.99 5.87
N MET A 107 6.29 -2.44 6.11
CA MET A 107 6.12 -1.34 7.07
C MET A 107 6.31 -1.79 8.52
N ASP A 108 6.14 -3.08 8.83
CA ASP A 108 6.28 -3.63 10.19
C ASP A 108 7.71 -3.44 10.74
N SER A 109 8.72 -3.42 9.86
CA SER A 109 10.13 -3.19 10.19
C SER A 109 10.59 -1.74 9.99
N GLN A 110 9.70 -0.85 9.58
CA GLN A 110 10.01 0.56 9.33
C GLN A 110 9.40 1.46 10.39
N VAL A 111 10.10 2.54 10.75
CA VAL A 111 9.57 3.56 11.66
C VAL A 111 8.55 4.43 10.91
N VAL A 112 7.35 3.90 10.69
CA VAL A 112 6.27 4.62 10.01
C VAL A 112 5.29 5.27 10.98
N ASN A 113 5.21 4.77 12.23
CA ASN A 113 4.35 5.28 13.29
C ASN A 113 4.97 4.98 14.65
N ALA A 114 6.00 5.74 15.03
CA ALA A 114 6.82 5.56 16.22
C ALA A 114 6.01 5.54 17.53
N GLY A 115 6.49 4.79 18.53
CA GLY A 115 5.97 4.81 19.91
C GLY A 115 4.69 3.97 20.11
N TRP A 116 4.23 3.21 19.12
CA TRP A 116 3.00 2.41 19.22
C TRP A 116 3.24 0.91 19.30
N GLY A 117 4.49 0.49 19.30
CA GLY A 117 4.87 -0.90 19.49
C GLY A 117 4.92 -1.32 20.96
N LEU A 118 5.43 -2.52 21.21
CA LEU A 118 5.62 -3.10 22.52
C LEU A 118 6.51 -2.18 23.38
N ASN A 119 6.08 -1.83 24.58
CA ASN A 119 6.82 -0.92 25.49
C ASN A 119 7.20 0.43 24.83
N GLY A 120 6.35 0.93 23.92
CA GLY A 120 6.64 2.17 23.22
C GLY A 120 7.63 2.03 22.05
N ALA A 121 7.88 0.82 21.58
CA ALA A 121 8.76 0.60 20.41
C ALA A 121 8.27 1.32 19.17
N ASP A 122 9.21 1.74 18.32
CA ASP A 122 8.94 2.50 17.10
C ASP A 122 8.47 1.63 15.94
N THR A 123 8.65 0.32 16.06
CA THR A 123 8.23 -0.67 15.06
C THR A 123 7.26 -1.67 15.68
N TYR A 124 6.28 -2.07 14.89
CA TYR A 124 5.28 -3.06 15.26
C TYR A 124 4.53 -3.55 14.01
N SER A 125 3.68 -4.56 14.14
CA SER A 125 2.92 -5.04 13.00
C SER A 125 1.85 -4.04 12.55
N ILE A 126 2.15 -3.30 11.51
CA ILE A 126 1.20 -2.40 10.82
C ILE A 126 0.08 -3.23 10.17
N TRP A 127 0.39 -4.46 9.76
CA TRP A 127 -0.58 -5.40 9.24
C TRP A 127 -1.68 -5.71 10.27
N LEU A 128 -1.32 -5.99 11.51
CA LEU A 128 -2.27 -6.31 12.58
C LEU A 128 -2.83 -5.05 13.26
N TYR A 129 -2.00 -4.10 13.65
CA TYR A 129 -2.39 -2.99 14.51
C TYR A 129 -2.59 -1.64 13.79
N LYS A 130 -2.34 -1.58 12.47
CA LYS A 130 -2.61 -0.38 11.65
C LYS A 130 -1.95 0.87 12.26
N GLY A 131 -2.73 1.84 12.74
CA GLY A 131 -2.23 3.03 13.42
C GLY A 131 -1.96 2.85 14.92
N GLY A 132 -1.93 1.61 15.44
CA GLY A 132 -1.72 1.32 16.88
C GLY A 132 -3.01 1.34 17.69
N GLY A 133 -2.89 1.18 19.00
CA GLY A 133 -4.00 1.05 19.94
C GLY A 133 -5.08 2.12 19.77
N GLY A 134 -6.35 1.74 19.86
CA GLY A 134 -7.49 2.62 19.66
C GLY A 134 -7.73 3.08 18.22
N CYS A 135 -6.92 2.63 17.25
CA CYS A 135 -7.07 3.05 15.86
C CYS A 135 -8.40 2.59 15.26
N HIS A 136 -9.09 3.50 14.57
CA HIS A 136 -10.39 3.25 13.93
C HIS A 136 -10.30 2.71 12.51
N HIS A 137 -9.08 2.56 11.95
CA HIS A 137 -8.87 2.09 10.59
C HIS A 137 -8.65 0.57 10.53
N LYS A 138 -8.91 0.01 9.36
CA LYS A 138 -8.66 -1.39 9.02
C LYS A 138 -8.12 -1.52 7.61
N TRP A 139 -7.58 -2.67 7.28
CA TRP A 139 -7.29 -3.02 5.90
C TRP A 139 -8.56 -3.56 5.23
N ARG A 140 -9.06 -2.83 4.22
CA ARG A 140 -10.15 -3.31 3.38
C ARG A 140 -9.58 -4.03 2.17
N ARG A 141 -9.83 -5.33 2.10
CA ARG A 141 -9.43 -6.14 0.95
C ARG A 141 -10.26 -5.78 -0.27
N LYS A 142 -9.59 -5.65 -1.42
CA LYS A 142 -10.20 -5.59 -2.74
C LYS A 142 -9.63 -6.71 -3.58
N THR A 143 -10.50 -7.44 -4.27
CA THR A 143 -10.12 -8.47 -5.23
C THR A 143 -10.45 -7.96 -6.62
N PHE A 144 -9.44 -7.91 -7.47
CA PHE A 144 -9.55 -7.55 -8.87
C PHE A 144 -9.55 -8.84 -9.69
N LYS A 145 -10.43 -8.90 -10.71
CA LYS A 145 -10.47 -9.99 -11.68
C LYS A 145 -10.18 -9.43 -13.06
N PHE A 146 -9.08 -9.84 -13.66
CA PHE A 146 -8.71 -9.46 -15.02
C PHE A 146 -8.85 -10.66 -15.93
N THR A 147 -9.58 -10.48 -17.04
CA THR A 147 -9.73 -11.47 -18.11
C THR A 147 -9.01 -10.98 -19.35
N GLY A 148 -8.31 -11.88 -20.05
CA GLY A 148 -7.58 -11.55 -21.27
C GLY A 148 -6.07 -11.37 -21.08
N VAL A 149 -5.39 -11.03 -22.17
CA VAL A 149 -3.94 -10.90 -22.26
C VAL A 149 -3.52 -9.55 -21.67
N GLY A 150 -2.74 -9.56 -20.59
CA GLY A 150 -2.21 -8.34 -19.98
C GLY A 150 -1.94 -8.47 -18.49
N LYS A 151 -1.19 -7.51 -17.92
CA LYS A 151 -0.85 -7.52 -16.48
C LYS A 151 -2.00 -7.07 -15.58
N GLY A 152 -3.01 -6.38 -16.10
CA GLY A 152 -4.12 -5.79 -15.36
C GLY A 152 -3.66 -4.67 -14.42
N ASP A 153 -4.19 -3.46 -14.60
CA ASP A 153 -3.84 -2.29 -13.77
C ASP A 153 -4.84 -2.12 -12.62
N THR A 154 -4.38 -2.37 -11.40
CA THR A 154 -5.19 -2.20 -10.17
C THR A 154 -5.33 -0.74 -9.74
N LYS A 155 -4.56 0.18 -10.31
CA LYS A 155 -4.66 1.62 -10.03
C LYS A 155 -5.76 2.29 -10.86
N SER A 156 -6.17 1.67 -11.97
CA SER A 156 -7.23 2.21 -12.83
C SER A 156 -8.55 2.35 -12.06
N PRO A 157 -9.24 3.49 -12.14
CA PRO A 157 -10.59 3.64 -11.60
C PRO A 157 -11.59 2.63 -12.16
N LEU A 158 -11.33 2.14 -13.38
CA LEU A 158 -12.15 1.15 -14.08
C LEU A 158 -11.71 -0.29 -13.82
N ALA A 159 -10.74 -0.51 -12.92
CA ALA A 159 -10.25 -1.85 -12.61
C ALA A 159 -11.41 -2.73 -12.09
N PRO A 160 -11.70 -3.87 -12.72
CA PRO A 160 -12.84 -4.70 -12.38
C PRO A 160 -12.61 -5.37 -11.02
N THR A 161 -13.52 -5.14 -10.08
CA THR A 161 -13.51 -5.79 -8.76
C THR A 161 -14.60 -6.82 -8.66
N ILE A 162 -14.37 -7.88 -7.90
CA ILE A 162 -15.38 -8.89 -7.58
C ILE A 162 -15.55 -9.01 -6.06
N SER A 163 -16.75 -9.42 -5.64
CA SER A 163 -17.01 -9.74 -4.24
C SER A 163 -16.27 -11.03 -3.84
N THR A 164 -15.98 -11.16 -2.54
CA THR A 164 -15.36 -12.38 -2.00
C THR A 164 -16.19 -13.63 -2.33
N ASN A 165 -17.51 -13.58 -2.11
CA ASN A 165 -18.38 -14.72 -2.36
C ASN A 165 -18.41 -15.14 -3.84
N LYS A 166 -18.35 -14.16 -4.77
CA LYS A 166 -18.27 -14.48 -6.20
C LYS A 166 -16.93 -15.10 -6.54
N GLY A 167 -15.84 -14.55 -6.01
CA GLY A 167 -14.49 -15.11 -6.21
C GLY A 167 -14.36 -16.53 -5.67
N GLU A 168 -14.93 -16.82 -4.49
CA GLU A 168 -14.92 -18.16 -3.91
C GLU A 168 -15.69 -19.19 -4.75
N LYS A 169 -16.83 -18.79 -5.34
CA LYS A 169 -17.57 -19.61 -6.28
C LYS A 169 -16.77 -19.93 -7.56
N GLU A 170 -15.89 -19.02 -7.96
CA GLU A 170 -14.98 -19.17 -9.10
C GLU A 170 -13.65 -19.88 -8.71
N GLY A 171 -13.57 -20.48 -7.51
CA GLY A 171 -12.38 -21.21 -7.04
C GLY A 171 -11.29 -20.34 -6.40
N TYR A 172 -11.44 -18.99 -6.41
CA TYR A 172 -10.52 -18.08 -5.75
C TYR A 172 -10.74 -18.11 -4.22
N ARG A 173 -9.68 -18.45 -3.47
CA ARG A 173 -9.75 -18.53 -2.00
C ARG A 173 -8.55 -17.83 -1.37
N VAL A 174 -8.75 -16.60 -0.91
CA VAL A 174 -7.77 -15.95 -0.02
C VAL A 174 -8.40 -15.76 1.36
N ARG A 175 -7.78 -16.37 2.35
CA ARG A 175 -8.16 -16.22 3.75
C ARG A 175 -7.15 -15.31 4.44
N ASN A 176 -7.65 -14.27 5.10
CA ASN A 176 -6.83 -13.43 5.97
C ASN A 176 -7.30 -13.63 7.42
N PRO A 177 -6.40 -13.48 8.40
CA PRO A 177 -6.78 -13.46 9.82
C PRO A 177 -7.87 -12.40 10.06
N LYS A 178 -8.79 -12.68 10.99
CA LYS A 178 -9.86 -11.73 11.37
C LYS A 178 -9.28 -10.39 11.81
N GLU A 179 -8.16 -10.42 12.53
CA GLU A 179 -7.46 -9.25 13.07
C GLU A 179 -7.05 -8.25 11.96
N VAL A 180 -6.76 -8.74 10.76
CA VAL A 180 -6.41 -7.87 9.62
C VAL A 180 -7.60 -7.02 9.18
N ALA A 181 -8.79 -7.58 9.15
CA ALA A 181 -10.02 -6.88 8.78
C ALA A 181 -10.61 -6.06 9.95
N MET A 182 -10.20 -6.36 11.20
CA MET A 182 -10.66 -5.72 12.40
C MET A 182 -9.96 -4.36 12.62
N ARG A 183 -10.65 -3.41 13.22
CA ARG A 183 -10.04 -2.16 13.66
C ARG A 183 -9.35 -2.41 15.01
N PRO A 184 -8.17 -1.84 15.27
CA PRO A 184 -7.51 -2.00 16.58
C PRO A 184 -8.42 -1.68 17.76
N LYS A 185 -9.22 -0.64 17.68
CA LYS A 185 -10.18 -0.30 18.75
C LYS A 185 -11.18 -1.41 19.10
N ASP A 186 -11.42 -2.35 18.19
CA ASP A 186 -12.36 -3.47 18.37
C ASP A 186 -11.64 -4.78 18.73
N MET A 187 -10.30 -4.74 18.85
CA MET A 187 -9.48 -5.87 19.28
C MET A 187 -9.40 -5.97 20.82
N PRO A 188 -9.00 -7.14 21.35
CA PRO A 188 -8.64 -7.24 22.76
C PRO A 188 -7.66 -6.13 23.16
N ASN A 189 -7.83 -5.58 24.38
CA ASN A 189 -7.06 -4.45 24.86
C ASN A 189 -7.05 -3.23 23.90
N GLN A 190 -8.14 -3.07 23.13
CA GLN A 190 -8.26 -2.01 22.10
C GLN A 190 -7.07 -1.97 21.12
N GLY A 191 -6.39 -3.07 20.92
CA GLY A 191 -5.24 -3.18 20.03
C GLY A 191 -3.95 -2.50 20.55
N PHE A 192 -3.88 -2.17 21.83
CA PHE A 192 -2.60 -1.83 22.45
C PHE A 192 -1.76 -3.09 22.59
N VAL A 193 -0.52 -3.03 22.08
CA VAL A 193 0.36 -4.20 22.04
C VAL A 193 0.78 -4.61 23.46
N ASN A 194 0.80 -3.66 24.41
CA ASN A 194 0.90 -3.90 25.84
C ASN A 194 0.23 -2.79 26.64
N LYS A 195 -0.72 -3.15 27.40
CA LYS A 195 -1.15 -2.54 28.64
C LYS A 195 -1.42 -3.65 29.64
#